data_d42ebec21f8e9607b9c72651795af79e
#
_entry.id   d42ebec21f8e9607b9c72651795af79e
#
_cell.length_a   1.000
_cell.length_b   1.000
_cell.length_c   1.000
_cell.angle_alpha   90.00
_cell.angle_beta   90.00
_cell.angle_gamma   90.00
#
_symmetry.space_group_name_H-M   'P 1'
#
loop_
_entity.id
_entity.type
_entity.pdbx_description
1 polymer ?
#
loop_
_entity_poly.entity_id
_entity_poly.type
_entity_poly.pdbx_seq_one_letter_code
_entity_poly.pdbx_strand_id
1 'polypeptide(L)'
;MKNDSVFLISSGKPILYEDFKLIAQKQAGYIKTLNPKKVVLSGDNTYVFLVNLFACMYLNIPVQLIQDKSKLEYSEGVYIDSIFEAEPISEQSVSEDFLIEFLTSGSTSEPKVIRKVLRNILQEAKTISETFDFSGIQEFNITAPLTHLYGFTFGFAVPYLNEKTICADRISFPEQITKGHSVLISTPSFLSMIAKYNIVLPTMPLYIISAGARFDTIEYFERKTNVVEIYGSTETGIIAYRQSSKKKLQLFDKVKIENDIVSSPYIYDGEYKLDDSIQIAEDGLQVLSRKDRVVKIQEKRVSLYETEKYINQSNYVSESFVLKNSEKLACVCVLNNNGVDEFLKLGKVEFVKKMKKDLRANLDIVPQKWKFVNEIPKNNMGKMNLEYMKDLFGVRLSLPLVISREKTMLGLVFHRDCNFFKGHFKDYPIVPGVVQLYYASFYIKELFGYKVDVGQLKKIKFSNIIKPDKKISLSFTENANSILYKYFDDDKVYSSGQLPKENIFRSK
;
A
#
# COMPACT_ATOMS: atom_id res chain seq x y z
N MET A 1 -5.19 3.11 32.05
CA MET A 1 -3.79 3.60 32.01
C MET A 1 -3.57 4.53 33.20
N LYS A 2 -2.40 4.48 33.85
CA LYS A 2 -2.08 5.35 34.99
C LYS A 2 -1.75 6.76 34.48
N ASN A 3 -2.06 7.78 35.30
CA ASN A 3 -1.88 9.19 34.92
C ASN A 3 -0.41 9.55 34.62
N ASP A 4 0.53 8.99 35.37
CA ASP A 4 1.98 9.19 35.26
C ASP A 4 2.67 8.31 34.20
N SER A 5 1.92 7.45 33.50
CA SER A 5 2.47 6.58 32.45
C SER A 5 2.63 7.33 31.13
N VAL A 6 3.68 6.97 30.36
CA VAL A 6 3.86 7.48 29.00
C VAL A 6 2.78 6.86 28.11
N PHE A 7 1.86 7.70 27.64
CA PHE A 7 0.77 7.28 26.74
C PHE A 7 1.26 7.16 25.31
N LEU A 8 1.96 8.19 24.83
CA LEU A 8 2.48 8.19 23.46
C LEU A 8 3.83 8.92 23.36
N ILE A 9 4.53 8.63 22.27
CA ILE A 9 5.75 9.34 21.87
C ILE A 9 5.43 10.08 20.57
N SER A 10 5.66 11.40 20.55
CA SER A 10 5.49 12.25 19.36
C SER A 10 6.70 13.15 19.16
N SER A 11 7.25 13.14 17.94
CA SER A 11 8.50 13.85 17.60
C SER A 11 9.65 13.49 18.57
N GLY A 12 9.71 12.21 18.94
CA GLY A 12 10.69 11.66 19.87
C GLY A 12 10.50 12.08 21.35
N LYS A 13 9.44 12.81 21.69
CA LYS A 13 9.14 13.25 23.06
C LYS A 13 8.04 12.42 23.68
N PRO A 14 8.21 11.92 24.92
CA PRO A 14 7.15 11.26 25.66
C PRO A 14 6.08 12.25 26.10
N ILE A 15 4.82 11.82 26.01
CA ILE A 15 3.65 12.56 26.50
C ILE A 15 2.95 11.66 27.52
N LEU A 16 2.78 12.17 28.74
CA LEU A 16 2.11 11.47 29.82
C LEU A 16 0.61 11.39 29.56
N TYR A 17 -0.04 10.38 30.09
CA TYR A 17 -1.47 10.18 29.87
C TYR A 17 -2.30 11.35 30.45
N GLU A 18 -1.88 11.89 31.59
CA GLU A 18 -2.53 13.06 32.22
C GLU A 18 -2.44 14.32 31.35
N ASP A 19 -1.25 14.64 30.84
CA ASP A 19 -1.04 15.76 29.91
C ASP A 19 -1.87 15.60 28.63
N PHE A 20 -1.88 14.40 28.07
CA PHE A 20 -2.68 14.10 26.90
C PHE A 20 -4.17 14.30 27.15
N LYS A 21 -4.70 13.81 28.30
CA LYS A 21 -6.11 14.00 28.67
C LYS A 21 -6.47 15.49 28.78
N LEU A 22 -5.63 16.27 29.42
CA LEU A 22 -5.87 17.71 29.55
C LEU A 22 -5.96 18.42 28.20
N ILE A 23 -5.05 18.05 27.25
CA ILE A 23 -5.07 18.60 25.90
C ILE A 23 -6.35 18.17 25.17
N ALA A 24 -6.75 16.90 25.29
CA ALA A 24 -7.99 16.40 24.69
C ALA A 24 -9.24 17.06 25.28
N GLN A 25 -9.26 17.38 26.59
CA GLN A 25 -10.36 18.11 27.25
C GLN A 25 -10.44 19.57 26.77
N LYS A 26 -9.31 20.25 26.58
CA LYS A 26 -9.26 21.57 25.96
C LYS A 26 -9.78 21.55 24.52
N GLN A 27 -9.31 20.59 23.73
CA GLN A 27 -9.78 20.41 22.37
C GLN A 27 -11.29 20.10 22.30
N ALA A 28 -11.81 19.34 23.27
CA ALA A 28 -13.25 19.08 23.38
C ALA A 28 -14.02 20.39 23.70
N GLY A 29 -13.48 21.26 24.55
CA GLY A 29 -14.01 22.61 24.78
C GLY A 29 -14.16 23.40 23.48
N TYR A 30 -13.12 23.39 22.64
CA TYR A 30 -13.17 24.02 21.31
C TYR A 30 -14.20 23.38 20.39
N ILE A 31 -14.20 22.05 20.25
CA ILE A 31 -15.15 21.33 19.38
C ILE A 31 -16.60 21.59 19.81
N LYS A 32 -16.85 21.69 21.12
CA LYS A 32 -18.18 22.02 21.66
C LYS A 32 -18.68 23.39 21.18
N THR A 33 -17.82 24.38 20.99
CA THR A 33 -18.21 25.69 20.44
C THR A 33 -18.64 25.65 19.00
N LEU A 34 -18.13 24.70 18.21
CA LEU A 34 -18.49 24.48 16.80
C LEU A 34 -19.84 23.78 16.67
N ASN A 35 -20.31 23.10 17.72
CA ASN A 35 -21.55 22.31 17.76
C ASN A 35 -21.74 21.38 16.53
N PRO A 36 -20.74 20.57 16.16
CA PRO A 36 -20.85 19.73 14.97
C PRO A 36 -21.70 18.50 15.24
N LYS A 37 -22.48 18.07 14.23
CA LYS A 37 -23.20 16.78 14.29
C LYS A 37 -22.26 15.60 14.11
N LYS A 38 -21.16 15.79 13.39
CA LYS A 38 -20.12 14.80 13.09
C LYS A 38 -18.79 15.52 12.83
N VAL A 39 -17.69 14.91 13.23
CA VAL A 39 -16.33 15.42 12.97
C VAL A 39 -15.63 14.49 11.97
N VAL A 40 -14.91 15.07 11.01
CA VAL A 40 -14.08 14.36 10.05
C VAL A 40 -12.61 14.47 10.46
N LEU A 41 -11.92 13.33 10.58
CA LEU A 41 -10.52 13.25 11.01
C LEU A 41 -9.65 12.58 9.94
N SER A 42 -8.49 13.18 9.64
CA SER A 42 -7.48 12.57 8.76
C SER A 42 -6.31 11.97 9.55
N GLY A 43 -5.59 11.04 8.95
CA GLY A 43 -4.45 10.33 9.56
C GLY A 43 -3.09 10.97 9.32
N ASP A 44 -3.02 12.25 8.88
CA ASP A 44 -1.77 12.90 8.49
C ASP A 44 -0.80 13.07 9.68
N ASN A 45 -1.34 13.35 10.87
CA ASN A 45 -0.59 13.44 12.13
C ASN A 45 -1.29 12.62 13.22
N THR A 46 -0.64 11.54 13.67
CA THR A 46 -1.21 10.61 14.65
C THR A 46 -1.52 11.26 16.00
N TYR A 47 -0.67 12.18 16.49
CA TYR A 47 -0.90 12.86 17.75
C TYR A 47 -2.15 13.77 17.68
N VAL A 48 -2.23 14.60 16.65
CA VAL A 48 -3.39 15.48 16.42
C VAL A 48 -4.67 14.65 16.24
N PHE A 49 -4.57 13.55 15.49
CA PHE A 49 -5.67 12.60 15.29
C PHE A 49 -6.18 12.05 16.63
N LEU A 50 -5.30 11.55 17.51
CA LEU A 50 -5.69 10.98 18.79
C LEU A 50 -6.30 12.03 19.73
N VAL A 51 -5.74 13.25 19.80
CA VAL A 51 -6.31 14.34 20.59
C VAL A 51 -7.74 14.67 20.15
N ASN A 52 -7.96 14.81 18.83
CA ASN A 52 -9.30 15.08 18.30
C ASN A 52 -10.26 13.90 18.48
N LEU A 53 -9.78 12.67 18.35
CA LEU A 53 -10.58 11.47 18.59
C LEU A 53 -11.08 11.45 20.06
N PHE A 54 -10.19 11.64 21.03
CA PHE A 54 -10.57 11.64 22.44
C PHE A 54 -11.50 12.80 22.77
N ALA A 55 -11.27 13.98 22.19
CA ALA A 55 -12.17 15.12 22.34
C ALA A 55 -13.58 14.80 21.85
N CYS A 56 -13.71 14.13 20.69
CA CYS A 56 -15.00 13.69 20.17
C CYS A 56 -15.63 12.59 21.03
N MET A 57 -14.82 11.67 21.57
CA MET A 57 -15.28 10.62 22.49
C MET A 57 -15.86 11.21 23.78
N TYR A 58 -15.21 12.23 24.38
CA TYR A 58 -15.72 12.94 25.57
C TYR A 58 -17.05 13.65 25.29
N LEU A 59 -17.24 14.16 24.08
CA LEU A 59 -18.48 14.85 23.68
C LEU A 59 -19.54 13.90 23.13
N ASN A 60 -19.20 12.63 22.94
CA ASN A 60 -20.00 11.63 22.23
C ASN A 60 -20.46 12.09 20.82
N ILE A 61 -19.57 12.82 20.11
CA ILE A 61 -19.80 13.30 18.74
C ILE A 61 -19.23 12.30 17.77
N PRO A 62 -20.02 11.69 16.87
CA PRO A 62 -19.56 10.73 15.88
C PRO A 62 -18.37 11.22 15.04
N VAL A 63 -17.46 10.31 14.70
CA VAL A 63 -16.32 10.65 13.84
C VAL A 63 -16.37 9.86 12.53
N GLN A 64 -15.94 10.51 11.43
CA GLN A 64 -15.66 9.88 10.16
C GLN A 64 -14.16 9.97 9.88
N LEU A 65 -13.54 8.82 9.66
CA LEU A 65 -12.10 8.68 9.44
C LEU A 65 -11.79 8.61 7.95
N ILE A 66 -10.95 9.52 7.47
CA ILE A 66 -10.50 9.60 6.08
C ILE A 66 -9.00 9.37 5.98
N GLN A 67 -8.54 8.77 4.88
CA GLN A 67 -7.13 8.48 4.67
C GLN A 67 -6.29 9.75 4.51
N ASP A 68 -6.79 10.69 3.71
CA ASP A 68 -6.17 11.97 3.40
C ASP A 68 -7.24 13.00 2.96
N LYS A 69 -6.82 14.26 2.84
CA LYS A 69 -7.68 15.40 2.50
C LYS A 69 -8.38 15.28 1.14
N SER A 70 -7.87 14.47 0.20
CA SER A 70 -8.53 14.23 -1.10
C SER A 70 -9.87 13.52 -0.98
N LYS A 71 -10.14 12.91 0.20
CA LYS A 71 -11.40 12.21 0.48
C LYS A 71 -12.46 13.08 1.15
N LEU A 72 -12.17 14.37 1.40
CA LEU A 72 -13.15 15.29 2.01
C LEU A 72 -14.41 15.46 1.16
N GLU A 73 -14.32 15.39 -0.16
CA GLU A 73 -15.48 15.46 -1.06
C GLU A 73 -16.52 14.34 -0.86
N TYR A 74 -16.08 13.20 -0.24
CA TYR A 74 -16.94 12.04 0.06
C TYR A 74 -17.31 11.97 1.54
N SER A 75 -17.04 13.03 2.32
CA SER A 75 -17.27 13.03 3.76
C SER A 75 -18.29 14.07 4.18
N GLU A 76 -18.99 13.77 5.27
CA GLU A 76 -20.00 14.65 5.87
C GLU A 76 -19.58 15.01 7.28
N GLY A 77 -19.43 16.29 7.58
CA GLY A 77 -19.10 16.76 8.91
C GLY A 77 -18.10 17.93 8.93
N VAL A 78 -17.72 18.35 10.12
CA VAL A 78 -16.71 19.40 10.32
C VAL A 78 -15.33 18.78 10.30
N TYR A 79 -14.50 19.16 9.36
CA TYR A 79 -13.11 18.67 9.26
C TYR A 79 -12.22 19.40 10.28
N ILE A 80 -11.48 18.61 11.07
CA ILE A 80 -10.55 19.11 12.08
C ILE A 80 -9.19 18.39 11.94
N ASP A 81 -8.12 19.14 11.68
CA ASP A 81 -6.75 18.65 11.50
C ASP A 81 -5.72 19.36 12.39
N SER A 82 -6.18 20.09 13.40
CA SER A 82 -5.36 20.88 14.30
C SER A 82 -5.87 20.79 15.73
N ILE A 83 -5.03 21.18 16.68
CA ILE A 83 -5.37 21.29 18.10
C ILE A 83 -5.53 22.78 18.42
N PHE A 84 -6.59 23.13 19.13
CA PHE A 84 -6.93 24.48 19.49
C PHE A 84 -7.00 24.61 21.01
N GLU A 85 -6.55 25.74 21.55
CA GLU A 85 -6.69 26.07 22.98
C GLU A 85 -8.11 26.56 23.26
N ALA A 86 -8.69 26.00 24.32
CA ALA A 86 -9.97 26.43 24.87
C ALA A 86 -10.04 26.03 26.36
N GLU A 87 -11.09 26.46 27.05
CA GLU A 87 -11.37 25.99 28.40
C GLU A 87 -11.64 24.49 28.40
N PRO A 88 -10.96 23.71 29.27
CA PRO A 88 -11.15 22.28 29.30
C PRO A 88 -12.57 21.93 29.81
N ILE A 89 -13.16 20.93 29.19
CA ILE A 89 -14.39 20.33 29.75
C ILE A 89 -14.03 19.42 30.94
N SER A 90 -15.01 19.22 31.85
CA SER A 90 -14.85 18.20 32.90
C SER A 90 -14.72 16.81 32.25
N GLU A 91 -14.01 15.92 32.93
CA GLU A 91 -13.85 14.52 32.46
C GLU A 91 -15.23 13.88 32.34
N GLN A 92 -15.48 13.27 31.16
CA GLN A 92 -16.71 12.59 30.83
C GLN A 92 -16.41 11.08 30.59
N SER A 93 -17.36 10.23 30.98
CA SER A 93 -17.29 8.82 30.61
C SER A 93 -17.45 8.63 29.11
N VAL A 94 -16.59 7.84 28.51
CA VAL A 94 -16.67 7.53 27.09
C VAL A 94 -17.74 6.45 26.85
N SER A 95 -18.65 6.72 25.93
CA SER A 95 -19.69 5.75 25.55
C SER A 95 -19.10 4.60 24.73
N GLU A 96 -19.41 3.37 25.11
CA GLU A 96 -19.08 2.19 24.27
C GLU A 96 -19.83 2.19 22.94
N ASP A 97 -20.94 2.91 22.82
CA ASP A 97 -21.71 3.09 21.59
C ASP A 97 -21.24 4.29 20.74
N PHE A 98 -20.08 4.89 21.09
CA PHE A 98 -19.48 5.96 20.29
C PHE A 98 -19.25 5.50 18.86
N LEU A 99 -19.86 6.21 17.89
CA LEU A 99 -19.87 5.84 16.49
C LEU A 99 -18.60 6.31 15.76
N ILE A 100 -17.96 5.38 15.07
CA ILE A 100 -16.79 5.60 14.24
C ILE A 100 -17.09 5.09 12.81
N GLU A 101 -16.98 5.97 11.83
CA GLU A 101 -17.15 5.64 10.43
C GLU A 101 -15.80 5.61 9.72
N PHE A 102 -15.48 4.48 9.08
CA PHE A 102 -14.28 4.32 8.26
C PHE A 102 -14.63 4.51 6.79
N LEU A 103 -14.02 5.49 6.14
CA LEU A 103 -14.17 5.70 4.70
C LEU A 103 -13.18 4.81 3.96
N THR A 104 -13.67 3.75 3.31
CA THR A 104 -12.83 2.78 2.60
C THR A 104 -12.90 3.01 1.09
N SER A 105 -11.76 2.84 0.39
CA SER A 105 -11.75 2.76 -1.06
C SER A 105 -12.41 1.45 -1.49
N GLY A 106 -13.68 1.48 -1.89
CA GLY A 106 -14.36 0.32 -2.45
C GLY A 106 -13.67 -0.21 -3.72
N SER A 107 -13.98 -1.45 -4.12
CA SER A 107 -13.62 -2.00 -5.45
C SER A 107 -14.34 -1.26 -6.59
N THR A 108 -15.36 -0.47 -6.28
CA THR A 108 -16.09 0.46 -7.14
C THR A 108 -15.51 1.87 -6.99
N SER A 109 -15.75 2.74 -7.96
CA SER A 109 -15.22 4.11 -8.01
C SER A 109 -15.61 5.01 -6.83
N GLU A 110 -16.66 4.66 -6.08
CA GLU A 110 -17.12 5.43 -4.93
C GLU A 110 -16.66 4.80 -3.60
N PRO A 111 -16.14 5.60 -2.65
CA PRO A 111 -15.79 5.12 -1.32
C PRO A 111 -17.02 4.63 -0.55
N LYS A 112 -16.83 3.55 0.26
CA LYS A 112 -17.87 3.03 1.15
C LYS A 112 -17.61 3.50 2.58
N VAL A 113 -18.68 3.84 3.29
CA VAL A 113 -18.66 4.14 4.72
C VAL A 113 -18.96 2.87 5.50
N ILE A 114 -17.99 2.41 6.30
CA ILE A 114 -18.15 1.26 7.19
C ILE A 114 -18.29 1.76 8.62
N ARG A 115 -19.36 1.37 9.29
CA ARG A 115 -19.69 1.77 10.66
C ARG A 115 -19.13 0.78 11.67
N LYS A 116 -18.61 1.29 12.77
CA LYS A 116 -18.25 0.56 13.99
C LYS A 116 -18.68 1.41 15.19
N VAL A 117 -19.02 0.76 16.28
CA VAL A 117 -19.05 1.43 17.58
C VAL A 117 -17.80 1.07 18.37
N LEU A 118 -17.42 1.91 19.33
CA LEU A 118 -16.21 1.71 20.14
C LEU A 118 -16.20 0.32 20.77
N ARG A 119 -17.34 -0.20 21.24
CA ARG A 119 -17.50 -1.55 21.79
C ARG A 119 -17.02 -2.65 20.82
N ASN A 120 -17.32 -2.54 19.51
CA ASN A 120 -16.85 -3.53 18.53
C ASN A 120 -15.31 -3.58 18.50
N ILE A 121 -14.66 -2.41 18.52
CA ILE A 121 -13.20 -2.28 18.47
C ILE A 121 -12.55 -2.74 19.79
N LEU A 122 -13.15 -2.40 20.94
CA LEU A 122 -12.64 -2.84 22.24
C LEU A 122 -12.77 -4.36 22.42
N GLN A 123 -13.85 -4.98 21.96
CA GLN A 123 -14.00 -6.43 21.94
C GLN A 123 -12.96 -7.10 21.04
N GLU A 124 -12.71 -6.53 19.87
CA GLU A 124 -11.66 -6.98 18.96
C GLU A 124 -10.27 -6.89 19.62
N ALA A 125 -9.92 -5.73 20.18
CA ALA A 125 -8.64 -5.49 20.85
C ALA A 125 -8.45 -6.41 22.07
N LYS A 126 -9.53 -6.69 22.83
CA LYS A 126 -9.52 -7.63 23.93
C LYS A 126 -9.18 -9.06 23.48
N THR A 127 -9.84 -9.55 22.43
CA THR A 127 -9.56 -10.87 21.87
C THR A 127 -8.12 -10.99 21.36
N ILE A 128 -7.59 -9.94 20.72
CA ILE A 128 -6.19 -9.89 20.29
C ILE A 128 -5.25 -9.99 21.49
N SER A 129 -5.54 -9.26 22.58
CA SER A 129 -4.74 -9.26 23.81
C SER A 129 -4.80 -10.57 24.59
N GLU A 130 -5.90 -11.31 24.47
CA GLU A 130 -6.06 -12.66 25.03
C GLU A 130 -5.35 -13.71 24.17
N THR A 131 -5.17 -13.46 22.87
CA THR A 131 -4.53 -14.38 21.92
C THR A 131 -3.01 -14.25 21.90
N PHE A 132 -2.48 -13.03 22.04
CA PHE A 132 -1.05 -12.74 21.96
C PHE A 132 -0.53 -12.14 23.27
N ASP A 133 0.64 -12.63 23.72
CA ASP A 133 1.28 -12.11 24.93
C ASP A 133 2.08 -10.84 24.64
N PHE A 134 1.59 -9.70 25.13
CA PHE A 134 2.25 -8.40 25.06
C PHE A 134 2.94 -7.97 26.37
N SER A 135 3.13 -8.87 27.34
CA SER A 135 3.73 -8.54 28.66
C SER A 135 5.13 -7.94 28.53
N GLY A 136 5.97 -8.51 27.64
CA GLY A 136 7.33 -8.04 27.35
C GLY A 136 7.42 -6.82 26.45
N ILE A 137 6.30 -6.26 25.99
CA ILE A 137 6.26 -5.12 25.06
C ILE A 137 6.23 -3.80 25.83
N GLN A 138 7.00 -2.83 25.36
CA GLN A 138 7.03 -1.47 25.90
C GLN A 138 6.25 -0.50 25.00
N GLU A 139 6.39 -0.61 23.69
CA GLU A 139 5.79 0.31 22.73
C GLU A 139 5.28 -0.36 21.46
N PHE A 140 4.30 0.30 20.83
CA PHE A 140 3.75 -0.09 19.54
C PHE A 140 4.16 0.91 18.46
N ASN A 141 4.83 0.42 17.44
CA ASN A 141 5.29 1.15 16.28
C ASN A 141 4.40 0.86 15.07
N ILE A 142 4.03 1.86 14.30
CA ILE A 142 3.04 1.74 13.24
C ILE A 142 3.56 2.23 11.89
N THR A 143 3.32 1.46 10.83
CA THR A 143 3.49 1.91 9.44
C THR A 143 2.13 2.24 8.79
N ALA A 144 1.05 1.65 9.28
CA ALA A 144 -0.30 1.86 8.79
C ALA A 144 -0.96 3.07 9.49
N PRO A 145 -1.74 3.91 8.79
CA PRO A 145 -2.43 5.02 9.43
C PRO A 145 -3.56 4.53 10.35
N LEU A 146 -3.79 5.25 11.47
CA LEU A 146 -4.87 4.95 12.41
C LEU A 146 -6.28 5.18 11.83
N THR A 147 -6.40 5.81 10.69
CA THR A 147 -7.69 5.99 9.98
C THR A 147 -8.17 4.73 9.26
N HIS A 148 -7.39 3.67 9.24
CA HIS A 148 -7.83 2.33 8.84
C HIS A 148 -8.12 1.47 10.07
N LEU A 149 -9.14 0.61 10.00
CA LEU A 149 -9.51 -0.25 11.13
C LEU A 149 -8.31 -1.04 11.67
N TYR A 150 -7.51 -1.64 10.81
CA TYR A 150 -6.30 -2.36 11.21
C TYR A 150 -5.34 -1.48 12.03
N GLY A 151 -5.01 -0.29 11.51
CA GLY A 151 -4.17 0.67 12.24
C GLY A 151 -4.84 1.14 13.52
N PHE A 152 -6.14 1.40 13.50
CA PHE A 152 -6.92 1.81 14.67
C PHE A 152 -6.91 0.74 15.77
N THR A 153 -7.26 -0.50 15.42
CA THR A 153 -7.30 -1.60 16.39
C THR A 153 -5.92 -1.93 16.95
N PHE A 154 -4.94 -2.21 16.08
CA PHE A 154 -3.62 -2.67 16.52
C PHE A 154 -2.67 -1.54 16.93
N GLY A 155 -2.80 -0.35 16.38
CA GLY A 155 -1.93 0.79 16.67
C GLY A 155 -2.45 1.71 17.77
N PHE A 156 -3.75 1.61 18.12
CA PHE A 156 -4.35 2.42 19.19
C PHE A 156 -5.08 1.56 20.22
N ALA A 157 -6.13 0.79 19.83
CA ALA A 157 -6.99 0.13 20.84
C ALA A 157 -6.26 -0.96 21.63
N VAL A 158 -5.44 -1.80 20.96
CA VAL A 158 -4.65 -2.86 21.63
C VAL A 158 -3.62 -2.26 22.59
N PRO A 159 -2.71 -1.33 22.19
CA PRO A 159 -1.78 -0.73 23.14
C PRO A 159 -2.49 0.03 24.27
N TYR A 160 -3.61 0.71 23.99
CA TYR A 160 -4.39 1.41 25.01
C TYR A 160 -4.92 0.45 26.11
N LEU A 161 -5.53 -0.68 25.70
CA LEU A 161 -6.02 -1.70 26.64
C LEU A 161 -4.90 -2.39 27.44
N ASN A 162 -3.73 -2.55 26.85
CA ASN A 162 -2.58 -3.18 27.50
C ASN A 162 -1.69 -2.19 28.24
N GLU A 163 -2.09 -0.92 28.36
CA GLU A 163 -1.32 0.15 28.99
C GLU A 163 0.10 0.29 28.42
N LYS A 164 0.24 0.16 27.10
CA LYS A 164 1.51 0.27 26.36
C LYS A 164 1.62 1.62 25.66
N THR A 165 2.84 2.06 25.45
CA THR A 165 3.12 3.32 24.76
C THR A 165 2.84 3.20 23.26
N ILE A 166 2.20 4.23 22.69
CA ILE A 166 1.94 4.35 21.25
C ILE A 166 3.04 5.26 20.65
N CYS A 167 3.74 4.78 19.62
CA CYS A 167 4.61 5.63 18.83
C CYS A 167 3.77 6.38 17.78
N ALA A 168 3.52 7.68 18.02
CA ALA A 168 2.72 8.51 17.12
C ALA A 168 3.48 8.89 15.83
N ASP A 169 4.81 8.79 15.86
CA ASP A 169 5.65 9.01 14.68
C ASP A 169 5.60 7.78 13.77
N ARG A 170 4.76 7.86 12.74
CA ARG A 170 4.57 6.74 11.81
C ARG A 170 5.87 6.36 11.12
N ILE A 171 6.23 5.07 11.17
CA ILE A 171 7.40 4.53 10.48
C ILE A 171 7.17 4.55 8.98
N SER A 172 8.05 5.25 8.25
CA SER A 172 8.06 5.35 6.80
C SER A 172 9.27 4.63 6.19
N PHE A 173 10.34 4.47 6.97
CA PHE A 173 11.61 3.84 6.54
C PHE A 173 12.07 2.80 7.56
N PRO A 174 12.66 1.68 7.11
CA PRO A 174 13.15 0.60 7.98
C PRO A 174 14.14 1.06 9.05
N GLU A 175 14.93 2.10 8.78
CA GLU A 175 15.93 2.66 9.68
C GLU A 175 15.34 3.29 10.94
N GLN A 176 14.04 3.60 10.91
CA GLN A 176 13.31 4.16 12.06
C GLN A 176 12.91 3.08 13.09
N ILE A 177 13.08 1.79 12.77
CA ILE A 177 12.78 0.67 13.68
C ILE A 177 13.96 0.48 14.63
N THR A 178 13.96 1.19 15.75
CA THR A 178 15.11 1.26 16.67
C THR A 178 14.87 0.58 18.02
N LYS A 179 13.65 0.06 18.29
CA LYS A 179 13.27 -0.52 19.58
C LYS A 179 13.01 -2.02 19.48
N GLY A 180 13.73 -2.82 20.30
CA GLY A 180 13.60 -4.28 20.34
C GLY A 180 12.37 -4.76 21.10
N HIS A 181 12.06 -4.17 22.25
CA HIS A 181 10.88 -4.52 23.06
C HIS A 181 9.61 -3.84 22.51
N SER A 182 9.36 -4.00 21.22
CA SER A 182 8.26 -3.35 20.51
C SER A 182 7.45 -4.32 19.66
N VAL A 183 6.23 -3.88 19.30
CA VAL A 183 5.44 -4.46 18.22
C VAL A 183 5.56 -3.54 17.01
N LEU A 184 5.81 -4.11 15.84
CA LEU A 184 5.69 -3.42 14.55
C LEU A 184 4.37 -3.79 13.88
N ILE A 185 3.45 -2.85 13.81
CA ILE A 185 2.20 -2.95 13.05
C ILE A 185 2.46 -2.50 11.63
N SER A 186 2.44 -3.45 10.68
CA SER A 186 2.91 -3.17 9.33
C SER A 186 2.03 -3.80 8.24
N THR A 187 2.32 -3.48 7.01
CA THR A 187 1.65 -4.04 5.83
C THR A 187 2.57 -5.02 5.09
N PRO A 188 2.02 -6.02 4.38
CA PRO A 188 2.82 -6.94 3.57
C PRO A 188 3.75 -6.23 2.57
N SER A 189 3.35 -5.07 2.05
CA SER A 189 4.17 -4.31 1.09
C SER A 189 5.45 -3.76 1.71
N PHE A 190 5.35 -3.15 2.90
CA PHE A 190 6.51 -2.64 3.63
C PHE A 190 7.47 -3.78 4.02
N LEU A 191 6.92 -4.89 4.51
CA LEU A 191 7.69 -6.07 4.91
C LEU A 191 8.32 -6.77 3.69
N SER A 192 7.60 -6.87 2.58
CA SER A 192 8.14 -7.45 1.34
C SER A 192 9.30 -6.64 0.78
N MET A 193 9.28 -5.32 0.92
CA MET A 193 10.42 -4.46 0.55
C MET A 193 11.65 -4.79 1.39
N ILE A 194 11.50 -4.93 2.72
CA ILE A 194 12.61 -5.31 3.61
C ILE A 194 13.18 -6.69 3.21
N ALA A 195 12.31 -7.67 3.00
CA ALA A 195 12.75 -9.03 2.62
C ALA A 195 13.39 -9.07 1.23
N LYS A 196 12.80 -8.41 0.24
CA LYS A 196 13.27 -8.39 -1.16
C LYS A 196 14.66 -7.79 -1.29
N TYR A 197 14.93 -6.70 -0.57
CA TYR A 197 16.21 -6.01 -0.62
C TYR A 197 17.16 -6.42 0.51
N ASN A 198 16.76 -7.43 1.32
CA ASN A 198 17.52 -7.93 2.47
C ASN A 198 18.00 -6.79 3.40
N ILE A 199 17.10 -5.84 3.68
CA ILE A 199 17.42 -4.66 4.50
C ILE A 199 17.62 -5.12 5.94
N VAL A 200 18.78 -4.75 6.50
CA VAL A 200 19.09 -5.00 7.90
C VAL A 200 18.41 -3.94 8.76
N LEU A 201 17.49 -4.37 9.63
CA LEU A 201 16.86 -3.45 10.58
C LEU A 201 17.85 -3.08 11.69
N PRO A 202 17.87 -1.83 12.16
CA PRO A 202 18.70 -1.42 13.30
C PRO A 202 18.44 -2.27 14.55
N THR A 203 17.16 -2.61 14.77
CA THR A 203 16.76 -3.52 15.85
C THR A 203 15.56 -4.34 15.38
N MET A 204 15.51 -5.63 15.72
CA MET A 204 14.37 -6.49 15.42
C MET A 204 13.29 -6.32 16.50
N PRO A 205 12.06 -5.95 16.14
CA PRO A 205 10.95 -5.89 17.09
C PRO A 205 10.61 -7.30 17.62
N LEU A 206 10.03 -7.41 18.81
CA LEU A 206 9.59 -8.70 19.38
C LEU A 206 8.42 -9.31 18.62
N TYR A 207 7.55 -8.48 18.06
CA TYR A 207 6.44 -8.91 17.22
C TYR A 207 6.39 -8.08 15.93
N ILE A 208 6.07 -8.75 14.83
CA ILE A 208 5.63 -8.13 13.59
C ILE A 208 4.21 -8.61 13.31
N ILE A 209 3.25 -7.70 13.28
CA ILE A 209 1.86 -7.99 12.95
C ILE A 209 1.57 -7.38 11.58
N SER A 210 1.01 -8.17 10.67
CA SER A 210 0.73 -7.77 9.29
C SER A 210 -0.70 -8.10 8.90
N ALA A 211 -1.37 -7.16 8.23
CA ALA A 211 -2.72 -7.34 7.70
C ALA A 211 -2.93 -6.57 6.38
N GLY A 212 -4.09 -6.74 5.78
CA GLY A 212 -4.54 -6.03 4.57
C GLY A 212 -4.26 -6.75 3.26
N ALA A 213 -3.33 -7.69 3.23
CA ALA A 213 -3.07 -8.61 2.14
C ALA A 213 -2.32 -9.83 2.67
N ARG A 214 -2.16 -10.87 1.82
CA ARG A 214 -1.39 -12.06 2.18
C ARG A 214 0.07 -11.72 2.49
N PHE A 215 0.61 -12.29 3.56
CA PHE A 215 1.98 -12.09 4.00
C PHE A 215 2.92 -13.14 3.39
N ASP A 216 3.22 -12.99 2.10
CA ASP A 216 4.02 -13.98 1.34
C ASP A 216 5.48 -14.09 1.81
N THR A 217 6.00 -13.05 2.47
CA THR A 217 7.38 -13.03 3.00
C THR A 217 7.46 -13.38 4.49
N ILE A 218 6.42 -13.98 5.07
CA ILE A 218 6.36 -14.37 6.50
C ILE A 218 7.55 -15.26 6.89
N GLU A 219 7.97 -16.19 6.01
CA GLU A 219 9.10 -17.10 6.26
C GLU A 219 10.44 -16.37 6.49
N TYR A 220 10.63 -15.21 5.87
CA TYR A 220 11.84 -14.40 6.08
C TYR A 220 11.93 -13.87 7.52
N PHE A 221 10.78 -13.53 8.11
CA PHE A 221 10.71 -12.93 9.44
C PHE A 221 10.52 -13.94 10.56
N GLU A 222 9.78 -15.04 10.35
CA GLU A 222 9.48 -16.05 11.39
C GLU A 222 10.71 -16.71 11.98
N ARG A 223 11.85 -16.65 11.29
CA ARG A 223 13.15 -17.13 11.79
C ARG A 223 13.86 -16.12 12.71
N LYS A 224 13.37 -14.90 12.81
CA LYS A 224 14.04 -13.77 13.47
C LYS A 224 13.24 -13.20 14.63
N THR A 225 11.92 -13.28 14.55
CA THR A 225 10.99 -12.69 15.53
C THR A 225 9.63 -13.38 15.49
N ASN A 226 8.75 -13.06 16.44
CA ASN A 226 7.36 -13.49 16.39
C ASN A 226 6.62 -12.75 15.26
N VAL A 227 6.00 -13.50 14.36
CA VAL A 227 5.23 -12.93 13.25
C VAL A 227 3.79 -13.33 13.35
N VAL A 228 2.90 -12.41 13.00
CA VAL A 228 1.46 -12.67 12.95
C VAL A 228 0.92 -12.09 11.64
N GLU A 229 0.30 -12.95 10.84
CA GLU A 229 -0.55 -12.52 9.74
C GLU A 229 -1.99 -12.52 10.19
N ILE A 230 -2.69 -11.41 10.01
CA ILE A 230 -4.11 -11.23 10.33
C ILE A 230 -4.92 -11.24 9.06
N TYR A 231 -5.96 -12.06 9.02
CA TYR A 231 -7.01 -12.04 8.01
C TYR A 231 -8.26 -11.40 8.57
N GLY A 232 -8.81 -10.46 7.82
CA GLY A 232 -10.01 -9.71 8.15
C GLY A 232 -10.23 -8.55 7.19
N SER A 233 -11.27 -7.78 7.41
CA SER A 233 -11.64 -6.61 6.61
C SER A 233 -12.14 -5.47 7.50
N THR A 234 -12.38 -4.29 6.94
CA THR A 234 -12.98 -3.20 7.71
C THR A 234 -14.40 -3.55 8.15
N GLU A 235 -15.13 -4.30 7.35
CA GLU A 235 -16.49 -4.75 7.62
C GLU A 235 -16.52 -5.75 8.79
N THR A 236 -15.66 -6.75 8.76
CA THR A 236 -15.68 -7.88 9.71
C THR A 236 -14.87 -7.65 10.99
N GLY A 237 -13.84 -6.80 10.95
CA GLY A 237 -12.76 -6.83 11.92
C GLY A 237 -11.86 -8.05 11.66
N ILE A 238 -11.18 -8.52 12.71
CA ILE A 238 -10.37 -9.74 12.66
C ILE A 238 -11.23 -10.98 12.45
N ILE A 239 -10.76 -11.91 11.62
CA ILE A 239 -11.41 -13.21 11.40
C ILE A 239 -10.48 -14.33 11.85
N ALA A 240 -9.25 -14.34 11.35
CA ALA A 240 -8.30 -15.40 11.59
C ALA A 240 -6.85 -14.90 11.57
N TYR A 241 -5.93 -15.71 12.09
CA TYR A 241 -4.51 -15.38 12.13
C TYR A 241 -3.64 -16.62 11.89
N ARG A 242 -2.39 -16.40 11.50
CA ARG A 242 -1.33 -17.44 11.58
C ARG A 242 0.00 -16.82 12.01
N GLN A 243 0.84 -17.66 12.63
CA GLN A 243 2.17 -17.26 13.13
C GLN A 243 3.32 -17.99 12.41
N SER A 244 3.03 -18.69 11.32
CA SER A 244 4.03 -19.40 10.53
C SER A 244 3.55 -19.59 9.10
N SER A 245 4.50 -19.58 8.15
CA SER A 245 4.28 -19.91 6.74
C SER A 245 3.69 -21.31 6.52
N LYS A 246 4.01 -22.24 7.44
CA LYS A 246 3.61 -23.66 7.38
C LYS A 246 2.22 -23.93 7.95
N LYS A 247 1.61 -22.97 8.64
CA LYS A 247 0.29 -23.13 9.27
C LYS A 247 -0.81 -22.46 8.43
N LYS A 248 -2.00 -23.05 8.45
CA LYS A 248 -3.22 -22.38 7.99
C LYS A 248 -3.64 -21.31 8.98
N LEU A 249 -4.52 -20.42 8.55
CA LEU A 249 -5.12 -19.41 9.42
C LEU A 249 -6.01 -20.07 10.46
N GLN A 250 -5.88 -19.69 11.71
CA GLN A 250 -6.72 -20.13 12.84
C GLN A 250 -7.76 -19.06 13.12
N LEU A 251 -9.01 -19.43 13.32
CA LEU A 251 -10.06 -18.47 13.69
C LEU A 251 -9.75 -17.86 15.06
N PHE A 252 -10.02 -16.57 15.19
CA PHE A 252 -10.05 -15.94 16.52
C PHE A 252 -11.24 -16.45 17.32
N ASP A 253 -11.10 -16.44 18.64
CA ASP A 253 -12.22 -16.70 19.54
C ASP A 253 -13.39 -15.74 19.23
N LYS A 254 -14.63 -16.20 19.42
CA LYS A 254 -15.88 -15.49 19.12
C LYS A 254 -16.17 -15.24 17.64
N VAL A 255 -15.33 -15.70 16.72
CA VAL A 255 -15.62 -15.66 15.28
C VAL A 255 -16.22 -16.98 14.85
N LYS A 256 -17.38 -16.93 14.20
CA LYS A 256 -18.06 -18.06 13.58
C LYS A 256 -18.24 -17.79 12.09
N ILE A 257 -18.11 -18.84 11.29
CA ILE A 257 -18.32 -18.76 9.85
C ILE A 257 -19.24 -19.90 9.43
N GLU A 258 -20.39 -19.56 8.87
CA GLU A 258 -21.38 -20.50 8.35
C GLU A 258 -21.89 -19.99 6.99
N ASN A 259 -21.87 -20.82 5.96
CA ASN A 259 -22.37 -20.47 4.61
C ASN A 259 -21.83 -19.13 4.07
N ASP A 260 -20.52 -18.87 4.24
CA ASP A 260 -19.87 -17.61 3.88
C ASP A 260 -20.31 -16.37 4.69
N ILE A 261 -21.05 -16.55 5.76
CA ILE A 261 -21.44 -15.48 6.69
C ILE A 261 -20.53 -15.55 7.90
N VAL A 262 -19.85 -14.46 8.22
CA VAL A 262 -19.07 -14.28 9.45
C VAL A 262 -19.94 -13.62 10.48
N SER A 263 -19.99 -14.19 11.67
CA SER A 263 -20.63 -13.61 12.84
C SER A 263 -19.59 -13.38 13.93
N SER A 264 -19.55 -12.19 14.49
CA SER A 264 -18.66 -11.85 15.61
C SER A 264 -19.10 -10.56 16.31
N PRO A 265 -18.69 -10.31 17.56
CA PRO A 265 -18.96 -9.05 18.27
C PRO A 265 -18.18 -7.86 17.69
N TYR A 266 -17.28 -8.08 16.72
CA TYR A 266 -16.48 -7.03 16.05
C TYR A 266 -17.23 -6.39 14.89
N ILE A 267 -18.35 -6.99 14.44
CA ILE A 267 -19.18 -6.52 13.31
C ILE A 267 -20.29 -5.63 13.84
N TYR A 268 -20.51 -4.46 13.21
CA TYR A 268 -21.51 -3.49 13.65
C TYR A 268 -22.93 -4.08 13.71
N ASP A 269 -23.33 -4.81 12.66
CA ASP A 269 -24.65 -5.47 12.56
C ASP A 269 -24.60 -6.94 13.05
N GLY A 270 -23.49 -7.38 13.68
CA GLY A 270 -23.29 -8.72 14.22
C GLY A 270 -22.84 -9.76 13.19
N GLU A 271 -23.16 -9.59 11.91
CA GLU A 271 -22.79 -10.53 10.84
C GLU A 271 -22.45 -9.81 9.53
N TYR A 272 -21.66 -10.49 8.69
CA TYR A 272 -21.27 -9.98 7.37
C TYR A 272 -21.04 -11.14 6.39
N LYS A 273 -21.54 -11.01 5.16
CA LYS A 273 -21.32 -11.98 4.09
C LYS A 273 -19.97 -11.74 3.45
N LEU A 274 -19.09 -12.73 3.49
CA LEU A 274 -17.73 -12.64 2.96
C LEU A 274 -17.69 -12.42 1.45
N ASP A 275 -16.87 -11.47 1.04
CA ASP A 275 -16.48 -11.26 -0.35
C ASP A 275 -15.42 -12.25 -0.83
N ASP A 276 -14.77 -12.96 0.10
CA ASP A 276 -13.77 -13.97 -0.17
C ASP A 276 -14.38 -15.36 -0.26
N SER A 277 -13.85 -16.21 -1.15
CA SER A 277 -14.05 -17.65 -1.14
C SER A 277 -13.06 -18.26 -0.17
N ILE A 278 -13.56 -18.97 0.81
CA ILE A 278 -12.75 -19.60 1.86
C ILE A 278 -13.00 -21.11 1.88
N GLN A 279 -12.03 -21.85 2.38
CA GLN A 279 -12.15 -23.27 2.71
C GLN A 279 -11.78 -23.44 4.17
N ILE A 280 -12.68 -24.05 4.94
CA ILE A 280 -12.46 -24.38 6.35
C ILE A 280 -12.22 -25.89 6.42
N ALA A 281 -11.17 -26.30 7.13
CA ALA A 281 -10.83 -27.68 7.42
C ALA A 281 -10.43 -27.80 8.90
N GLU A 282 -10.24 -29.02 9.40
CA GLU A 282 -9.86 -29.27 10.80
C GLU A 282 -8.55 -28.57 11.21
N ASP A 283 -7.62 -28.41 10.26
CA ASP A 283 -6.31 -27.76 10.45
C ASP A 283 -6.32 -26.23 10.27
N GLY A 284 -7.49 -25.63 9.96
CA GLY A 284 -7.68 -24.19 9.86
C GLY A 284 -8.36 -23.71 8.59
N LEU A 285 -8.32 -22.38 8.38
CA LEU A 285 -8.95 -21.67 7.29
C LEU A 285 -7.93 -21.36 6.19
N GLN A 286 -8.35 -21.50 4.93
CA GLN A 286 -7.61 -21.08 3.76
C GLN A 286 -8.46 -20.11 2.92
N VAL A 287 -7.91 -18.94 2.63
CA VAL A 287 -8.50 -17.98 1.68
C VAL A 287 -8.11 -18.41 0.27
N LEU A 288 -9.10 -18.69 -0.57
CA LEU A 288 -8.89 -19.19 -1.93
C LEU A 288 -8.82 -18.04 -2.93
N SER A 289 -9.82 -17.16 -2.93
CA SER A 289 -9.90 -16.03 -3.87
C SER A 289 -10.95 -15.02 -3.41
N ARG A 290 -10.94 -13.82 -3.98
CA ARG A 290 -12.05 -12.88 -3.85
C ARG A 290 -13.15 -13.20 -4.87
N LYS A 291 -14.39 -13.20 -4.43
CA LYS A 291 -15.58 -13.44 -5.29
C LYS A 291 -15.77 -12.34 -6.33
N ASP A 292 -15.40 -11.10 -6.03
CA ASP A 292 -15.43 -9.97 -6.94
C ASP A 292 -14.36 -10.03 -8.05
N ARG A 293 -13.40 -10.95 -7.93
CA ARG A 293 -12.37 -11.24 -8.94
C ARG A 293 -12.71 -12.41 -9.87
N VAL A 294 -13.99 -12.79 -9.96
CA VAL A 294 -14.52 -13.69 -10.98
C VAL A 294 -15.24 -12.86 -12.03
N VAL A 295 -14.77 -12.91 -13.27
CA VAL A 295 -15.34 -12.14 -14.37
C VAL A 295 -15.95 -13.07 -15.43
N LYS A 296 -16.95 -12.57 -16.16
CA LYS A 296 -17.53 -13.30 -17.29
C LYS A 296 -16.81 -12.87 -18.58
N ILE A 297 -16.19 -13.82 -19.24
CA ILE A 297 -15.51 -13.66 -20.54
C ILE A 297 -16.07 -14.71 -21.50
N GLN A 298 -16.66 -14.28 -22.64
CA GLN A 298 -17.24 -15.19 -23.63
C GLN A 298 -18.17 -16.25 -22.97
N GLU A 299 -19.09 -15.80 -22.13
CA GLU A 299 -20.06 -16.61 -21.39
C GLU A 299 -19.46 -17.56 -20.31
N LYS A 300 -18.14 -17.67 -20.18
CA LYS A 300 -17.46 -18.47 -19.15
C LYS A 300 -17.10 -17.61 -17.93
N ARG A 301 -17.27 -18.16 -16.73
CA ARG A 301 -16.74 -17.57 -15.48
C ARG A 301 -15.26 -17.85 -15.38
N VAL A 302 -14.44 -16.80 -15.21
CA VAL A 302 -12.99 -16.88 -15.12
C VAL A 302 -12.54 -16.22 -13.81
N SER A 303 -11.81 -16.97 -13.00
CA SER A 303 -11.13 -16.44 -11.83
C SER A 303 -9.86 -15.71 -12.27
N LEU A 304 -9.81 -14.40 -12.01
CA LEU A 304 -8.62 -13.60 -12.28
C LEU A 304 -7.46 -14.04 -11.37
N TYR A 305 -7.77 -14.40 -10.12
CA TYR A 305 -6.78 -14.89 -9.16
C TYR A 305 -6.11 -16.20 -9.60
N GLU A 306 -6.91 -17.19 -10.04
CA GLU A 306 -6.32 -18.45 -10.56
C GLU A 306 -5.47 -18.19 -11.81
N THR A 307 -5.92 -17.29 -12.68
CA THR A 307 -5.13 -16.89 -13.85
C THR A 307 -3.79 -16.29 -13.43
N GLU A 308 -3.78 -15.40 -12.44
CA GLU A 308 -2.55 -14.83 -11.86
C GLU A 308 -1.66 -15.91 -11.24
N LYS A 309 -2.24 -16.83 -10.48
CA LYS A 309 -1.52 -17.94 -9.87
C LYS A 309 -0.71 -18.74 -10.91
N TYR A 310 -1.34 -19.12 -12.01
CA TYR A 310 -0.65 -19.85 -13.09
C TYR A 310 0.40 -19.00 -13.82
N ILE A 311 0.15 -17.70 -13.99
CA ILE A 311 1.14 -16.79 -14.58
C ILE A 311 2.35 -16.65 -13.65
N ASN A 312 2.13 -16.51 -12.34
CA ASN A 312 3.20 -16.34 -11.35
C ASN A 312 4.00 -17.64 -11.09
N GLN A 313 3.47 -18.81 -11.45
CA GLN A 313 4.21 -20.08 -11.44
C GLN A 313 5.19 -20.21 -12.62
N SER A 314 5.10 -19.33 -13.61
CA SER A 314 6.04 -19.32 -14.74
C SER A 314 7.45 -18.98 -14.30
N ASN A 315 8.45 -19.65 -14.89
CA ASN A 315 9.87 -19.35 -14.67
C ASN A 315 10.31 -17.94 -15.10
N TYR A 316 9.40 -17.15 -15.70
CA TYR A 316 9.69 -15.84 -16.29
C TYR A 316 9.07 -14.67 -15.54
N VAL A 317 8.17 -14.93 -14.59
CA VAL A 317 7.34 -13.91 -13.95
C VAL A 317 7.66 -13.81 -12.47
N SER A 318 7.82 -12.60 -11.96
CA SER A 318 7.93 -12.34 -10.53
C SER A 318 6.59 -11.94 -9.91
N GLU A 319 5.76 -11.19 -10.63
CA GLU A 319 4.45 -10.75 -10.18
C GLU A 319 3.54 -10.47 -11.39
N SER A 320 2.25 -10.77 -11.27
CA SER A 320 1.27 -10.45 -12.29
C SER A 320 -0.03 -9.94 -11.70
N PHE A 321 -0.75 -9.15 -12.49
CA PHE A 321 -2.09 -8.69 -12.19
C PHE A 321 -2.97 -8.84 -13.43
N VAL A 322 -4.07 -9.58 -13.29
CA VAL A 322 -5.01 -9.84 -14.38
C VAL A 322 -6.29 -9.04 -14.16
N LEU A 323 -6.80 -8.44 -15.22
CA LEU A 323 -8.06 -7.69 -15.20
C LEU A 323 -8.88 -7.95 -16.45
N LYS A 324 -10.19 -7.71 -16.35
CA LYS A 324 -11.06 -7.64 -17.53
C LYS A 324 -10.86 -6.30 -18.22
N ASN A 325 -10.50 -6.33 -19.50
CA ASN A 325 -10.39 -5.15 -20.35
C ASN A 325 -11.29 -5.33 -21.57
N SER A 326 -12.47 -4.71 -21.55
CA SER A 326 -13.59 -5.02 -22.44
C SER A 326 -13.95 -6.52 -22.35
N GLU A 327 -14.13 -7.22 -23.45
CA GLU A 327 -14.49 -8.65 -23.47
C GLU A 327 -13.26 -9.60 -23.48
N LYS A 328 -12.09 -9.13 -23.04
CA LYS A 328 -10.84 -9.91 -23.01
C LYS A 328 -10.15 -9.79 -21.66
N LEU A 329 -9.39 -10.82 -21.29
CA LEU A 329 -8.46 -10.70 -20.19
C LEU A 329 -7.22 -9.92 -20.63
N ALA A 330 -6.74 -9.08 -19.71
CA ALA A 330 -5.50 -8.33 -19.83
C ALA A 330 -4.60 -8.61 -18.63
N CYS A 331 -3.29 -8.71 -18.86
CA CYS A 331 -2.29 -8.98 -17.83
C CYS A 331 -1.25 -7.85 -17.78
N VAL A 332 -1.05 -7.28 -16.59
CA VAL A 332 0.12 -6.48 -16.25
C VAL A 332 1.10 -7.41 -15.56
N CYS A 333 2.35 -7.44 -16.00
CA CYS A 333 3.32 -8.46 -15.61
C CYS A 333 4.68 -7.83 -15.32
N VAL A 334 5.28 -8.25 -14.21
CA VAL A 334 6.67 -7.97 -13.84
C VAL A 334 7.50 -9.21 -14.14
N LEU A 335 8.51 -9.07 -14.98
CA LEU A 335 9.42 -10.16 -15.31
C LEU A 335 10.50 -10.31 -14.25
N ASN A 336 10.90 -11.56 -13.96
CA ASN A 336 12.14 -11.85 -13.25
C ASN A 336 13.34 -11.83 -14.23
N ASN A 337 14.56 -12.04 -13.75
CA ASN A 337 15.76 -11.98 -14.58
C ASN A 337 15.69 -12.93 -15.79
N ASN A 338 15.24 -14.19 -15.59
CA ASN A 338 15.08 -15.15 -16.67
C ASN A 338 14.02 -14.68 -17.71
N GLY A 339 12.96 -14.05 -17.22
CA GLY A 339 11.91 -13.47 -18.06
C GLY A 339 12.41 -12.29 -18.89
N VAL A 340 13.24 -11.43 -18.31
CA VAL A 340 13.88 -10.30 -19.02
C VAL A 340 14.79 -10.84 -20.13
N ASP A 341 15.65 -11.81 -19.83
CA ASP A 341 16.58 -12.38 -20.79
C ASP A 341 15.83 -13.06 -21.96
N GLU A 342 14.81 -13.86 -21.65
CA GLU A 342 14.00 -14.52 -22.68
C GLU A 342 13.16 -13.53 -23.50
N PHE A 343 12.62 -12.48 -22.85
CA PHE A 343 11.92 -11.39 -23.54
C PHE A 343 12.81 -10.63 -24.52
N LEU A 344 14.06 -10.32 -24.12
CA LEU A 344 15.03 -9.67 -24.99
C LEU A 344 15.47 -10.55 -26.16
N LYS A 345 15.58 -11.88 -25.93
CA LYS A 345 15.93 -12.86 -26.96
C LYS A 345 14.84 -13.04 -28.00
N LEU A 346 13.60 -13.20 -27.58
CA LEU A 346 12.47 -13.53 -28.46
C LEU A 346 11.74 -12.29 -29.01
N GLY A 347 11.84 -11.16 -28.32
CA GLY A 347 10.94 -10.04 -28.53
C GLY A 347 9.54 -10.29 -27.99
N LYS A 348 8.76 -9.24 -27.76
CA LYS A 348 7.47 -9.32 -27.09
C LYS A 348 6.48 -10.28 -27.71
N VAL A 349 6.36 -10.29 -29.04
CA VAL A 349 5.33 -11.08 -29.74
C VAL A 349 5.54 -12.58 -29.51
N GLU A 350 6.74 -13.06 -29.72
CA GLU A 350 7.06 -14.49 -29.56
C GLU A 350 7.10 -14.89 -28.08
N PHE A 351 7.57 -14.01 -27.19
CA PHE A 351 7.52 -14.23 -25.75
C PHE A 351 6.07 -14.40 -25.26
N VAL A 352 5.15 -13.51 -25.66
CA VAL A 352 3.73 -13.61 -25.30
C VAL A 352 3.09 -14.86 -25.91
N LYS A 353 3.44 -15.26 -27.13
CA LYS A 353 2.96 -16.54 -27.72
C LYS A 353 3.40 -17.75 -26.88
N LYS A 354 4.65 -17.77 -26.44
CA LYS A 354 5.20 -18.79 -25.56
C LYS A 354 4.43 -18.86 -24.25
N MET A 355 4.29 -17.72 -23.56
CA MET A 355 3.52 -17.63 -22.32
C MET A 355 2.07 -18.13 -22.48
N LYS A 356 1.38 -17.73 -23.56
CA LYS A 356 0.02 -18.20 -23.83
C LYS A 356 -0.06 -19.70 -24.08
N LYS A 357 0.95 -20.28 -24.75
CA LYS A 357 1.01 -21.72 -25.00
C LYS A 357 1.12 -22.48 -23.68
N ASP A 358 2.01 -22.04 -22.79
CA ASP A 358 2.24 -22.68 -21.49
C ASP A 358 0.99 -22.58 -20.60
N LEU A 359 0.35 -21.43 -20.57
CA LEU A 359 -0.86 -21.19 -19.77
C LEU A 359 -2.07 -22.01 -20.25
N ARG A 360 -2.19 -22.30 -21.56
CA ARG A 360 -3.29 -23.09 -22.12
C ARG A 360 -3.29 -24.56 -21.68
N ALA A 361 -2.19 -25.04 -21.10
CA ALA A 361 -2.16 -26.36 -20.48
C ALA A 361 -3.08 -26.45 -19.24
N ASN A 362 -3.36 -25.32 -18.57
CA ASN A 362 -4.11 -25.29 -17.32
C ASN A 362 -5.32 -24.34 -17.36
N LEU A 363 -5.44 -23.48 -18.37
CA LEU A 363 -6.45 -22.42 -18.46
C LEU A 363 -7.14 -22.43 -19.83
N ASP A 364 -8.46 -22.53 -19.84
CA ASP A 364 -9.28 -22.40 -21.06
C ASP A 364 -9.18 -21.01 -21.68
N ILE A 365 -9.16 -19.98 -20.83
CA ILE A 365 -9.12 -18.58 -21.23
C ILE A 365 -7.86 -17.93 -20.67
N VAL A 366 -6.99 -17.46 -21.58
CA VAL A 366 -5.73 -16.82 -21.22
C VAL A 366 -5.74 -15.34 -21.59
N PRO A 367 -4.95 -14.47 -20.90
CA PRO A 367 -4.87 -13.06 -21.23
C PRO A 367 -4.48 -12.82 -22.69
N GLN A 368 -5.21 -11.92 -23.35
CA GLN A 368 -4.98 -11.55 -24.76
C GLN A 368 -4.13 -10.28 -24.87
N LYS A 369 -4.23 -9.37 -23.89
CA LYS A 369 -3.45 -8.14 -23.82
C LYS A 369 -2.40 -8.26 -22.71
N TRP A 370 -1.17 -7.87 -23.00
CA TRP A 370 -0.05 -7.97 -22.06
C TRP A 370 0.69 -6.64 -21.98
N LYS A 371 0.98 -6.20 -20.77
CA LYS A 371 1.85 -5.08 -20.46
C LYS A 371 2.94 -5.54 -19.49
N PHE A 372 4.17 -5.24 -19.83
CA PHE A 372 5.31 -5.51 -18.97
C PHE A 372 5.73 -4.21 -18.28
N VAL A 373 5.87 -4.26 -16.96
CA VAL A 373 6.20 -3.12 -16.08
C VAL A 373 7.32 -3.51 -15.13
N ASN A 374 7.99 -2.53 -14.53
CA ASN A 374 9.05 -2.81 -13.56
C ASN A 374 8.50 -3.23 -12.20
N GLU A 375 7.35 -2.67 -11.84
CA GLU A 375 6.62 -3.00 -10.62
C GLU A 375 5.12 -2.79 -10.85
N ILE A 376 4.30 -3.53 -10.10
CA ILE A 376 2.86 -3.32 -10.06
C ILE A 376 2.57 -2.23 -9.04
N PRO A 377 2.01 -1.06 -9.45
CA PRO A 377 1.74 0.04 -8.54
C PRO A 377 0.74 -0.34 -7.46
N LYS A 378 1.12 -0.12 -6.22
CA LYS A 378 0.31 -0.34 -5.02
C LYS A 378 0.13 0.99 -4.28
N ASN A 379 -1.01 1.17 -3.64
CA ASN A 379 -1.21 2.31 -2.77
C ASN A 379 -0.45 2.13 -1.43
N ASN A 380 -0.51 3.14 -0.54
CA ASN A 380 0.16 3.13 0.76
C ASN A 380 -0.25 1.94 1.66
N MET A 381 -1.35 1.26 1.36
CA MET A 381 -1.84 0.06 2.07
C MET A 381 -1.45 -1.25 1.37
N GLY A 382 -0.64 -1.18 0.31
CA GLY A 382 -0.26 -2.35 -0.47
C GLY A 382 -1.36 -2.88 -1.41
N LYS A 383 -2.49 -2.19 -1.52
CA LYS A 383 -3.56 -2.55 -2.46
C LYS A 383 -3.21 -2.05 -3.86
N MET A 384 -3.51 -2.87 -4.87
CA MET A 384 -3.25 -2.55 -6.27
C MET A 384 -4.14 -1.40 -6.75
N ASN A 385 -3.57 -0.47 -7.50
CA ASN A 385 -4.30 0.64 -8.11
C ASN A 385 -4.95 0.17 -9.42
N LEU A 386 -6.21 -0.28 -9.34
CA LEU A 386 -6.94 -0.84 -10.48
C LEU A 386 -7.14 0.18 -11.61
N GLU A 387 -7.34 1.45 -11.29
CA GLU A 387 -7.55 2.51 -12.27
C GLU A 387 -6.28 2.73 -13.10
N TYR A 388 -5.14 2.84 -12.43
CA TYR A 388 -3.85 2.89 -13.11
C TYR A 388 -3.59 1.66 -14.00
N MET A 389 -3.95 0.45 -13.52
CA MET A 389 -3.81 -0.77 -14.32
C MET A 389 -4.68 -0.76 -15.58
N LYS A 390 -5.91 -0.24 -15.49
CA LYS A 390 -6.78 -0.05 -16.66
C LYS A 390 -6.18 0.96 -17.65
N ASP A 391 -5.66 2.06 -17.13
CA ASP A 391 -5.04 3.12 -17.92
C ASP A 391 -3.81 2.64 -18.71
N LEU A 392 -3.06 1.67 -18.20
CA LEU A 392 -1.93 1.08 -18.94
C LEU A 392 -2.36 0.48 -20.30
N PHE A 393 -3.63 0.05 -20.42
CA PHE A 393 -4.18 -0.47 -21.67
C PHE A 393 -4.88 0.61 -22.52
N GLY A 394 -4.98 1.83 -22.01
CA GLY A 394 -5.54 3.02 -22.66
C GLY A 394 -4.51 3.88 -23.39
N VAL A 395 -4.59 5.19 -23.19
CA VAL A 395 -3.80 6.22 -23.89
C VAL A 395 -2.49 6.57 -23.18
N ARG A 396 -2.31 6.23 -21.90
CA ARG A 396 -1.10 6.61 -21.14
C ARG A 396 0.17 5.99 -21.74
N LEU A 397 1.27 6.77 -21.71
CA LEU A 397 2.59 6.27 -22.07
C LEU A 397 2.97 5.10 -21.17
N SER A 398 3.43 4.00 -21.80
CA SER A 398 3.96 2.85 -21.06
C SER A 398 5.38 3.16 -20.60
N LEU A 399 5.72 2.80 -19.36
CA LEU A 399 7.11 2.92 -18.88
C LEU A 399 8.03 1.97 -19.66
N PRO A 400 9.31 2.33 -19.86
CA PRO A 400 10.30 1.38 -20.37
C PRO A 400 10.56 0.30 -19.32
N LEU A 401 10.95 -0.88 -19.79
CA LEU A 401 11.44 -1.93 -18.91
C LEU A 401 12.83 -1.53 -18.38
N VAL A 402 12.99 -1.43 -17.06
CA VAL A 402 14.32 -1.24 -16.42
C VAL A 402 14.92 -2.62 -16.20
N ILE A 403 16.04 -2.90 -16.89
CA ILE A 403 16.73 -4.20 -16.87
C ILE A 403 17.95 -4.22 -15.95
N SER A 404 18.49 -3.05 -15.61
CA SER A 404 19.52 -2.88 -14.60
C SER A 404 19.41 -1.52 -13.96
N ARG A 405 19.80 -1.40 -12.68
CA ARG A 405 19.78 -0.15 -11.92
C ARG A 405 21.07 -0.03 -11.12
N GLU A 406 21.78 1.06 -11.35
CA GLU A 406 22.91 1.51 -10.57
C GLU A 406 22.60 2.90 -9.99
N LYS A 407 23.47 3.42 -9.12
CA LYS A 407 23.21 4.69 -8.42
C LYS A 407 22.85 5.87 -9.36
N THR A 408 23.47 5.93 -10.51
CA THR A 408 23.29 7.03 -11.49
C THR A 408 23.11 6.53 -12.93
N MET A 409 22.85 5.24 -13.11
CA MET A 409 22.68 4.63 -14.42
C MET A 409 21.57 3.57 -14.43
N LEU A 410 20.78 3.57 -15.50
CA LEU A 410 19.69 2.63 -15.73
C LEU A 410 19.89 1.92 -17.07
N GLY A 411 19.77 0.61 -17.11
CA GLY A 411 19.58 -0.13 -18.35
C GLY A 411 18.09 -0.18 -18.68
N LEU A 412 17.72 0.24 -19.89
CA LEU A 412 16.34 0.42 -20.33
C LEU A 412 16.05 -0.33 -21.64
N VAL A 413 14.80 -0.82 -21.75
CA VAL A 413 14.24 -1.32 -23.01
C VAL A 413 12.88 -0.66 -23.24
N PHE A 414 12.73 0.03 -24.36
CA PHE A 414 11.45 0.55 -24.84
C PHE A 414 10.80 -0.53 -25.70
N HIS A 415 9.89 -1.31 -25.12
CA HIS A 415 9.26 -2.42 -25.85
C HIS A 415 8.26 -1.92 -26.93
N ARG A 416 8.15 -2.66 -28.01
CA ARG A 416 7.43 -2.27 -29.25
C ARG A 416 5.95 -1.88 -29.07
N ASP A 417 5.31 -2.31 -28.02
CA ASP A 417 3.90 -1.99 -27.75
C ASP A 417 3.71 -0.71 -26.89
N CYS A 418 4.78 -0.01 -26.58
CA CYS A 418 4.63 1.31 -25.95
C CYS A 418 3.74 2.21 -26.80
N ASN A 419 2.80 2.89 -26.15
CA ASN A 419 1.76 3.64 -26.86
C ASN A 419 2.33 4.76 -27.74
N PHE A 420 3.48 5.33 -27.40
CA PHE A 420 4.12 6.39 -28.16
C PHE A 420 4.72 5.93 -29.51
N PHE A 421 4.83 4.64 -29.78
CA PHE A 421 5.18 4.13 -31.09
C PHE A 421 3.99 4.17 -32.07
N LYS A 422 2.76 4.25 -31.58
CA LYS A 422 1.57 4.41 -32.41
C LYS A 422 1.55 5.81 -33.00
N GLY A 423 1.57 5.92 -34.31
CA GLY A 423 1.57 7.21 -35.03
C GLY A 423 2.95 7.83 -35.25
N HIS A 424 4.02 7.23 -34.74
CA HIS A 424 5.39 7.64 -35.04
C HIS A 424 6.02 6.70 -36.07
N PHE A 425 5.96 7.08 -37.31
CA PHE A 425 6.49 6.39 -38.49
C PHE A 425 6.05 4.92 -38.59
N LYS A 426 4.94 4.66 -39.30
CA LYS A 426 4.26 3.37 -39.39
C LYS A 426 5.20 2.19 -39.70
N ASP A 427 6.16 2.39 -40.58
CA ASP A 427 7.09 1.36 -41.03
C ASP A 427 8.50 1.47 -40.41
N TYR A 428 8.73 2.49 -39.59
CA TYR A 428 10.01 2.75 -38.93
C TYR A 428 9.82 3.31 -37.52
N PRO A 429 9.37 2.49 -36.57
CA PRO A 429 9.10 2.96 -35.21
C PRO A 429 10.38 3.38 -34.49
N ILE A 430 10.33 4.56 -33.89
CA ILE A 430 11.42 5.14 -33.10
C ILE A 430 10.89 5.66 -31.77
N VAL A 431 11.77 5.75 -30.75
CA VAL A 431 11.43 6.46 -29.51
C VAL A 431 11.47 7.96 -29.77
N PRO A 432 10.33 8.66 -29.69
CA PRO A 432 10.29 10.11 -29.95
C PRO A 432 11.22 10.87 -29.00
N GLY A 433 11.81 11.97 -29.49
CA GLY A 433 12.67 12.83 -28.67
C GLY A 433 11.99 13.32 -27.40
N VAL A 434 10.71 13.74 -27.51
CA VAL A 434 9.92 14.19 -26.34
C VAL A 434 9.76 13.10 -25.29
N VAL A 435 9.66 11.83 -25.70
CA VAL A 435 9.57 10.67 -24.81
C VAL A 435 10.90 10.45 -24.09
N GLN A 436 12.02 10.59 -24.80
CA GLN A 436 13.36 10.52 -24.18
C GLN A 436 13.54 11.61 -23.12
N LEU A 437 13.12 12.84 -23.40
CA LEU A 437 13.16 13.95 -22.45
C LEU A 437 12.26 13.70 -21.24
N TYR A 438 11.05 13.22 -21.49
CA TYR A 438 10.10 12.87 -20.41
C TYR A 438 10.70 11.86 -19.43
N TYR A 439 11.27 10.75 -19.94
CA TYR A 439 11.85 9.73 -19.05
C TYR A 439 13.17 10.18 -18.42
N ALA A 440 13.98 11.00 -19.08
CA ALA A 440 15.13 11.62 -18.42
C ALA A 440 14.69 12.47 -17.22
N SER A 441 13.65 13.31 -17.39
CA SER A 441 13.09 14.11 -16.31
C SER A 441 12.45 13.27 -15.21
N PHE A 442 11.71 12.20 -15.58
CA PHE A 442 11.09 11.27 -14.65
C PHE A 442 12.13 10.58 -13.75
N TYR A 443 13.21 10.06 -14.33
CA TYR A 443 14.25 9.38 -13.56
C TYR A 443 15.16 10.34 -12.79
N ILE A 444 15.36 11.58 -13.24
CA ILE A 444 16.01 12.61 -12.42
C ILE A 444 15.20 12.86 -11.14
N LYS A 445 13.87 12.94 -11.25
CA LYS A 445 13.00 13.07 -10.07
C LYS A 445 13.11 11.84 -9.17
N GLU A 446 13.09 10.65 -9.73
CA GLU A 446 13.13 9.38 -8.97
C GLU A 446 14.48 9.18 -8.26
N LEU A 447 15.61 9.46 -8.93
CA LEU A 447 16.95 9.19 -8.40
C LEU A 447 17.50 10.30 -7.51
N PHE A 448 17.14 11.56 -7.77
CA PHE A 448 17.71 12.73 -7.09
C PHE A 448 16.68 13.55 -6.30
N GLY A 449 15.39 13.20 -6.38
CA GLY A 449 14.33 13.93 -5.67
C GLY A 449 14.00 15.31 -6.25
N TYR A 450 14.45 15.64 -7.46
CA TYR A 450 14.25 16.93 -8.07
C TYR A 450 12.98 16.97 -8.94
N LYS A 451 12.12 17.96 -8.74
CA LYS A 451 10.97 18.20 -9.63
C LYS A 451 11.46 18.90 -10.89
N VAL A 452 11.32 18.25 -12.04
CA VAL A 452 11.82 18.73 -13.33
C VAL A 452 10.66 18.98 -14.29
N ASP A 453 10.62 20.17 -14.90
CA ASP A 453 9.84 20.43 -16.09
C ASP A 453 10.71 20.11 -17.32
N VAL A 454 10.16 19.36 -18.28
CA VAL A 454 10.83 19.01 -19.55
C VAL A 454 11.29 20.25 -20.31
N GLY A 455 10.54 21.36 -20.24
CA GLY A 455 10.87 22.64 -20.85
C GLY A 455 12.12 23.33 -20.29
N GLN A 456 12.60 22.89 -19.13
CA GLN A 456 13.82 23.44 -18.50
C GLN A 456 15.11 22.74 -18.93
N LEU A 457 15.02 21.65 -19.68
CA LEU A 457 16.19 20.98 -20.24
C LEU A 457 16.88 21.87 -21.31
N LYS A 458 18.19 22.00 -21.20
CA LYS A 458 19.04 22.78 -22.10
C LYS A 458 20.05 21.91 -22.83
N LYS A 459 20.69 22.41 -23.87
CA LYS A 459 21.74 21.71 -24.64
C LYS A 459 21.32 20.32 -25.12
N ILE A 460 20.04 20.16 -25.47
CA ILE A 460 19.49 18.91 -25.95
C ILE A 460 20.08 18.58 -27.32
N LYS A 461 20.60 17.35 -27.45
CA LYS A 461 21.13 16.82 -28.71
C LYS A 461 20.59 15.43 -28.95
N PHE A 462 19.96 15.18 -30.10
CA PHE A 462 19.58 13.88 -30.61
C PHE A 462 20.58 13.49 -31.72
N SER A 463 21.40 12.48 -31.46
CA SER A 463 22.48 12.07 -32.36
C SER A 463 22.13 10.81 -33.15
N ASN A 464 21.35 9.93 -32.58
CA ASN A 464 20.94 8.66 -33.16
C ASN A 464 19.52 8.29 -32.76
N ILE A 465 18.94 7.31 -33.46
CA ILE A 465 17.58 6.84 -33.27
C ILE A 465 17.57 5.63 -32.33
N ILE A 466 16.73 5.68 -31.28
CA ILE A 466 16.42 4.55 -30.42
C ILE A 466 15.28 3.75 -31.09
N LYS A 467 15.55 2.49 -31.42
CA LYS A 467 14.55 1.54 -31.97
C LYS A 467 13.83 0.79 -30.85
N PRO A 468 12.60 0.30 -31.08
CA PRO A 468 11.93 -0.61 -30.15
C PRO A 468 12.77 -1.85 -29.81
N ASP A 469 12.55 -2.38 -28.60
CA ASP A 469 13.14 -3.62 -28.09
C ASP A 469 14.67 -3.61 -27.97
N LYS A 470 15.31 -2.44 -28.20
CA LYS A 470 16.76 -2.29 -28.02
C LYS A 470 17.14 -2.00 -26.59
N LYS A 471 18.16 -2.72 -26.07
CA LYS A 471 18.77 -2.42 -24.79
C LYS A 471 19.63 -1.15 -24.92
N ILE A 472 19.41 -0.18 -24.04
CA ILE A 472 20.16 1.08 -23.97
C ILE A 472 20.45 1.44 -22.52
N SER A 473 21.43 2.28 -22.30
CA SER A 473 21.75 2.87 -20.99
C SER A 473 21.30 4.31 -20.92
N LEU A 474 20.76 4.70 -19.77
CA LEU A 474 20.48 6.10 -19.42
C LEU A 474 21.32 6.43 -18.19
N SER A 475 22.34 7.29 -18.37
CA SER A 475 23.18 7.74 -17.27
C SER A 475 22.92 9.18 -16.90
N PHE A 476 23.20 9.48 -15.63
CA PHE A 476 23.13 10.83 -15.06
C PHE A 476 24.46 11.19 -14.42
N THR A 477 24.91 12.42 -14.68
CA THR A 477 26.11 12.99 -14.04
C THR A 477 25.70 14.28 -13.34
N GLU A 478 25.85 14.32 -12.03
CA GLU A 478 25.54 15.50 -11.23
C GLU A 478 26.80 16.36 -11.08
N ASN A 479 26.75 17.60 -11.59
CA ASN A 479 27.78 18.62 -11.43
C ASN A 479 27.32 19.69 -10.43
N ALA A 480 28.22 20.63 -10.08
CA ALA A 480 27.90 21.72 -9.15
C ALA A 480 26.61 22.47 -9.56
N ASN A 481 26.48 22.81 -10.84
CA ASN A 481 25.40 23.67 -11.36
C ASN A 481 24.37 22.98 -12.26
N SER A 482 24.48 21.66 -12.49
CA SER A 482 23.58 20.96 -13.39
C SER A 482 23.63 19.44 -13.25
N ILE A 483 22.57 18.79 -13.75
CA ILE A 483 22.53 17.35 -13.99
C ILE A 483 22.56 17.14 -15.50
N LEU A 484 23.51 16.33 -15.96
CA LEU A 484 23.60 15.87 -17.34
C LEU A 484 22.91 14.52 -17.46
N TYR A 485 22.14 14.28 -18.53
CA TYR A 485 21.68 12.95 -18.89
C TYR A 485 22.23 12.52 -20.24
N LYS A 486 22.40 11.21 -20.43
CA LYS A 486 22.85 10.63 -21.69
C LYS A 486 22.22 9.25 -21.92
N TYR A 487 21.54 9.10 -23.09
CA TYR A 487 21.12 7.78 -23.62
C TYR A 487 22.21 7.26 -24.56
N PHE A 488 22.65 6.02 -24.32
CA PHE A 488 23.73 5.41 -25.09
C PHE A 488 23.66 3.88 -25.02
N ASP A 489 24.41 3.21 -25.89
CA ASP A 489 24.80 1.81 -25.81
C ASP A 489 26.32 1.71 -26.01
N ASP A 490 26.84 0.49 -26.18
CA ASP A 490 28.27 0.24 -26.34
C ASP A 490 28.86 0.93 -27.60
N ASP A 491 28.04 1.13 -28.63
CA ASP A 491 28.47 1.63 -29.93
C ASP A 491 28.28 3.15 -30.09
N LYS A 492 27.25 3.73 -29.51
CA LYS A 492 26.84 5.11 -29.81
C LYS A 492 25.99 5.81 -28.76
N VAL A 493 26.00 7.14 -28.83
CA VAL A 493 25.13 8.03 -28.07
C VAL A 493 23.86 8.31 -28.88
N TYR A 494 22.68 8.16 -28.24
CA TYR A 494 21.38 8.44 -28.84
C TYR A 494 20.94 9.86 -28.61
N SER A 495 20.93 10.28 -27.34
CA SER A 495 20.65 11.66 -26.97
C SER A 495 21.34 12.06 -25.67
N SER A 496 21.48 13.35 -25.49
CA SER A 496 22.00 13.94 -24.26
C SER A 496 21.38 15.30 -24.01
N GLY A 497 21.44 15.77 -22.77
CA GLY A 497 21.00 17.12 -22.41
C GLY A 497 21.45 17.47 -21.00
N GLN A 498 21.10 18.69 -20.60
CA GLN A 498 21.52 19.29 -19.34
C GLN A 498 20.32 19.92 -18.64
N LEU A 499 20.17 19.67 -17.34
CA LEU A 499 19.23 20.35 -16.46
C LEU A 499 20.01 21.28 -15.53
N PRO A 500 19.86 22.62 -15.64
CA PRO A 500 20.49 23.57 -14.72
C PRO A 500 19.88 23.45 -13.31
N LYS A 501 20.73 23.45 -12.27
CA LYS A 501 20.27 23.35 -10.87
C LYS A 501 19.56 24.62 -10.36
N GLU A 502 19.77 25.75 -10.95
CA GLU A 502 19.05 27.01 -10.67
C GLU A 502 17.53 26.90 -10.87
N ASN A 503 17.10 25.93 -11.68
CA ASN A 503 15.69 25.63 -12.02
C ASN A 503 15.15 24.41 -11.25
N ILE A 504 15.82 23.97 -10.19
CA ILE A 504 15.48 22.78 -9.45
C ILE A 504 14.85 23.12 -8.10
N PHE A 505 13.60 22.72 -7.90
CA PHE A 505 12.98 22.73 -6.58
C PHE A 505 13.06 21.33 -5.98
N ARG A 506 13.69 21.19 -4.81
CA ARG A 506 13.55 19.96 -4.02
C ARG A 506 12.07 19.81 -3.67
N SER A 507 11.45 18.73 -4.09
CA SER A 507 10.14 18.36 -3.57
C SER A 507 10.30 18.09 -2.07
N LYS A 508 9.71 18.97 -1.23
CA LYS A 508 9.56 18.72 0.21
C LYS A 508 8.71 17.48 0.44
#